data_207836b160689b9a29fd20ed346324c9
#
_entry.id   207836b160689b9a29fd20ed346324c9
#
_cell.length_a   1.000
_cell.length_b   1.000
_cell.length_c   1.000
_cell.angle_alpha   90.00
_cell.angle_beta   90.00
_cell.angle_gamma   90.00
#
_symmetry.space_group_name_H-M   'P 1'
#
loop_
_entity.id
_entity.type
_entity.pdbx_description
1 polymer ?
#
loop_
_entity_poly.entity_id
_entity_poly.type
_entity_poly.pdbx_seq_one_letter_code
_entity_poly.pdbx_strand_id
1 'polypeptide(L)'
;SSGVCSSDLGLVAHECILDLRPLKDSSGISVDDVAKRLIDFGFHAPTMSFPVAGTLMIEPTESESKEELDRFCDAMIAIREEIRAVENGTLDKDDNPLKNAPHTAAELVGEWSHPYSREQAVYPVASLIDGKYWPPVGRVDNVFGDRNLVCACPSIESYA
;
A
#
# COMPACT_ATOMS: atom_id res chain seq x y z
N SER A 1 -0.39 22.14 -0.73
CA SER A 1 -1.07 21.60 0.46
C SER A 1 -2.15 20.64 0.00
N SER A 2 -1.75 19.39 -0.15
CA SER A 2 -2.62 18.26 -0.45
C SER A 2 -3.51 17.98 0.75
N GLY A 3 -4.81 17.89 0.54
CA GLY A 3 -5.85 17.79 1.56
C GLY A 3 -5.63 16.67 2.57
N VAL A 4 -4.97 17.02 3.64
CA VAL A 4 -5.06 16.28 4.89
C VAL A 4 -6.37 16.71 5.54
N CYS A 5 -7.13 15.75 6.05
CA CYS A 5 -8.29 16.02 6.90
C CYS A 5 -7.91 17.02 7.99
N SER A 6 -8.21 18.31 7.78
CA SER A 6 -8.12 19.29 8.86
C SER A 6 -9.54 19.51 9.37
N SER A 7 -9.81 19.13 10.61
CA SER A 7 -10.91 19.76 11.33
C SER A 7 -10.52 21.22 11.57
N ASP A 8 -11.45 22.15 11.51
CA ASP A 8 -11.22 23.57 11.81
C ASP A 8 -10.63 23.81 13.21
N LEU A 9 -10.67 22.80 14.06
CA LEU A 9 -10.16 22.79 15.44
C LEU A 9 -8.78 22.13 15.58
N GLY A 10 -8.16 21.62 14.49
CA GLY A 10 -6.88 20.91 14.54
C GLY A 10 -6.93 19.52 15.19
N LEU A 11 -8.11 19.03 15.50
CA LEU A 11 -8.35 17.70 16.06
C LEU A 11 -9.20 16.89 15.07
N VAL A 12 -8.92 15.61 14.99
CA VAL A 12 -9.74 14.62 14.29
C VAL A 12 -10.50 13.76 15.31
N ALA A 13 -11.61 13.16 14.89
CA ALA A 13 -12.31 12.16 15.69
C ALA A 13 -11.49 10.85 15.74
N HIS A 14 -12.13 9.68 15.69
CA HIS A 14 -11.45 8.38 15.68
C HIS A 14 -10.89 7.98 14.31
N GLU A 15 -11.25 8.68 13.23
CA GLU A 15 -10.84 8.36 11.86
C GLU A 15 -10.48 9.61 11.07
N CYS A 16 -9.73 9.43 10.00
CA CYS A 16 -9.50 10.47 9.00
C CYS A 16 -9.53 9.89 7.58
N ILE A 17 -9.98 10.71 6.63
CA ILE A 17 -10.01 10.36 5.21
C ILE A 17 -8.86 11.04 4.50
N LEU A 18 -7.96 10.25 3.92
CA LEU A 18 -6.86 10.76 3.10
C LEU A 18 -7.23 10.67 1.62
N ASP A 19 -7.33 11.80 0.95
CA ASP A 19 -7.64 11.88 -0.47
C ASP A 19 -6.39 11.73 -1.34
N LEU A 20 -6.29 10.63 -2.07
CA LEU A 20 -5.16 10.33 -2.96
C LEU A 20 -5.43 10.64 -4.44
N ARG A 21 -6.63 11.10 -4.79
CA ARG A 21 -6.99 11.40 -6.18
C ARG A 21 -6.07 12.42 -6.85
N PRO A 22 -5.67 13.53 -6.17
CA PRO A 22 -4.71 14.47 -6.76
C PRO A 22 -3.35 13.84 -7.09
N LEU A 23 -2.89 12.86 -6.30
CA LEU A 23 -1.64 12.14 -6.55
C LEU A 23 -1.76 11.18 -7.73
N LYS A 24 -2.93 10.56 -7.91
CA LYS A 24 -3.20 9.75 -9.09
C LYS A 24 -3.17 10.58 -10.37
N ASP A 25 -3.73 11.77 -10.33
CA ASP A 25 -3.77 12.66 -11.49
C ASP A 25 -2.36 13.14 -11.90
N SER A 26 -1.47 13.39 -10.93
CA SER A 26 -0.11 13.88 -11.18
C SER A 26 0.91 12.77 -11.52
N SER A 27 0.80 11.60 -10.88
CA SER A 27 1.80 10.53 -10.98
C SER A 27 1.31 9.25 -11.65
N GLY A 28 0.01 9.05 -11.75
CA GLY A 28 -0.60 7.77 -12.15
C GLY A 28 -0.64 6.72 -11.02
N ILE A 29 -0.15 7.05 -9.81
CA ILE A 29 -0.18 6.15 -8.66
C ILE A 29 -1.58 6.19 -8.03
N SER A 30 -2.23 5.04 -7.98
CA SER A 30 -3.59 4.88 -7.45
C SER A 30 -3.60 4.63 -5.94
N VAL A 31 -4.78 4.76 -5.34
CA VAL A 31 -4.99 4.37 -3.94
C VAL A 31 -4.65 2.89 -3.69
N ASP A 32 -4.92 2.01 -4.67
CA ASP A 32 -4.57 0.58 -4.61
C ASP A 32 -3.04 0.37 -4.58
N ASP A 33 -2.29 1.15 -5.36
CA ASP A 33 -0.82 1.11 -5.35
C ASP A 33 -0.27 1.49 -3.98
N VAL A 34 -0.80 2.55 -3.37
CA VAL A 34 -0.40 3.00 -2.02
C VAL A 34 -0.77 1.95 -0.97
N ALA A 35 -1.98 1.40 -1.02
CA ALA A 35 -2.44 0.37 -0.10
C ALA A 35 -1.54 -0.88 -0.16
N LYS A 36 -1.20 -1.33 -1.36
CA LYS A 36 -0.29 -2.47 -1.57
C LYS A 36 1.14 -2.15 -1.14
N ARG A 37 1.61 -0.91 -1.36
CA ARG A 37 2.94 -0.49 -0.90
C ARG A 37 3.05 -0.48 0.62
N LEU A 38 2.00 -0.13 1.35
CA LEU A 38 1.95 -0.22 2.82
C LEU A 38 2.20 -1.63 3.34
N ILE A 39 1.86 -2.68 2.58
CA ILE A 39 2.16 -4.08 2.95
C ILE A 39 3.68 -4.30 3.01
N ASP A 40 4.45 -3.69 2.10
CA ASP A 40 5.92 -3.75 2.16
C ASP A 40 6.51 -3.09 3.41
N PHE A 41 5.80 -2.12 3.98
CA PHE A 41 6.13 -1.48 5.26
C PHE A 41 5.63 -2.27 6.47
N GLY A 42 4.96 -3.41 6.26
CA GLY A 42 4.44 -4.26 7.31
C GLY A 42 3.10 -3.80 7.90
N PHE A 43 2.32 -3.04 7.13
CA PHE A 43 0.98 -2.61 7.52
C PHE A 43 -0.09 -3.37 6.75
N HIS A 44 -1.16 -3.73 7.46
CA HIS A 44 -2.42 -4.01 6.82
C HIS A 44 -2.99 -2.66 6.34
N ALA A 45 -3.25 -2.54 5.03
CA ALA A 45 -3.68 -1.27 4.47
C ALA A 45 -5.01 -0.80 5.08
N PRO A 46 -5.18 0.52 5.28
CA PRO A 46 -6.46 1.11 5.69
C PRO A 46 -7.57 0.80 4.68
N THR A 47 -8.83 0.93 5.10
CA THR A 47 -10.00 0.78 4.24
C THR A 47 -9.88 1.68 3.02
N MET A 48 -9.93 1.07 1.84
CA MET A 48 -9.71 1.74 0.56
C MET A 48 -11.03 2.08 -0.12
N SER A 49 -11.10 3.29 -0.68
CA SER A 49 -12.24 3.75 -1.50
C SER A 49 -13.59 3.75 -0.77
N PHE A 50 -13.57 4.01 0.52
CA PHE A 50 -14.76 4.18 1.34
C PHE A 50 -14.55 5.34 2.33
N PRO A 51 -15.54 6.23 2.54
CA PRO A 51 -16.82 6.33 1.83
C PRO A 51 -16.71 6.90 0.40
N VAL A 52 -15.53 7.40 0.02
CA VAL A 52 -15.28 8.03 -1.29
C VAL A 52 -14.26 7.25 -2.07
N ALA A 53 -14.54 6.98 -3.34
CA ALA A 53 -13.60 6.30 -4.25
C ALA A 53 -12.27 7.06 -4.35
N GLY A 54 -11.15 6.33 -4.30
CA GLY A 54 -9.79 6.91 -4.39
C GLY A 54 -9.25 7.51 -3.09
N THR A 55 -9.85 7.19 -1.96
CA THR A 55 -9.42 7.63 -0.62
C THR A 55 -8.98 6.45 0.24
N LEU A 56 -8.21 6.73 1.30
CA LEU A 56 -7.95 5.81 2.40
C LEU A 56 -8.64 6.34 3.66
N MET A 57 -9.36 5.46 4.35
CA MET A 57 -9.94 5.75 5.66
C MET A 57 -9.01 5.16 6.73
N ILE A 58 -8.34 6.03 7.46
CA ILE A 58 -7.37 5.68 8.49
C ILE A 58 -8.05 5.78 9.85
N GLU A 59 -8.14 4.66 10.54
CA GLU A 59 -8.80 4.52 11.82
C GLU A 59 -7.87 3.81 12.82
N PRO A 60 -6.91 4.53 13.43
CA PRO A 60 -6.11 3.96 14.50
C PRO A 60 -6.96 3.75 15.74
N THR A 61 -6.80 2.60 16.39
CA THR A 61 -7.49 2.33 17.65
C THR A 61 -6.71 2.91 18.82
N GLU A 62 -7.37 3.11 19.97
CA GLU A 62 -6.72 3.53 21.21
C GLU A 62 -5.75 2.49 21.78
N SER A 63 -5.74 1.27 21.26
CA SER A 63 -4.78 0.23 21.63
C SER A 63 -3.45 0.32 20.89
N GLU A 64 -3.37 1.14 19.84
CA GLU A 64 -2.12 1.35 19.12
C GLU A 64 -1.15 2.21 19.93
N SER A 65 0.11 1.79 19.96
CA SER A 65 1.17 2.56 20.60
C SER A 65 1.51 3.81 19.78
N LYS A 66 2.02 4.86 20.48
CA LYS A 66 2.52 6.04 19.76
C LYS A 66 3.63 5.68 18.76
N GLU A 67 4.49 4.73 19.11
CA GLU A 67 5.58 4.25 18.25
C GLU A 67 5.03 3.65 16.94
N GLU A 68 3.94 2.88 17.02
CA GLU A 68 3.29 2.30 15.84
C GLU A 68 2.61 3.37 14.98
N LEU A 69 2.01 4.39 15.60
CA LEU A 69 1.44 5.53 14.88
C LEU A 69 2.53 6.35 14.18
N ASP A 70 3.66 6.60 14.85
CA ASP A 70 4.81 7.29 14.25
C ASP A 70 5.37 6.47 13.07
N ARG A 71 5.52 5.15 13.23
CA ARG A 71 5.97 4.23 12.16
C ARG A 71 5.04 4.28 10.94
N PHE A 72 3.72 4.36 11.17
CA PHE A 72 2.75 4.51 10.08
C PHE A 72 2.91 5.86 9.36
N CYS A 73 3.09 6.95 10.11
CA CYS A 73 3.33 8.27 9.54
C CYS A 73 4.62 8.29 8.69
N ASP A 74 5.70 7.69 9.19
CA ASP A 74 6.97 7.58 8.46
C ASP A 74 6.81 6.78 7.17
N ALA A 75 6.04 5.69 7.19
CA ALA A 75 5.73 4.91 6.00
C ALA A 75 4.97 5.75 4.96
N MET A 76 3.96 6.51 5.39
CA MET A 76 3.18 7.38 4.50
C MET A 76 4.04 8.51 3.90
N ILE A 77 4.97 9.07 4.69
CA ILE A 77 5.92 10.08 4.22
C ILE A 77 6.87 9.47 3.18
N ALA A 78 7.43 8.28 3.46
CA ALA A 78 8.30 7.59 2.51
C ALA A 78 7.58 7.26 1.19
N ILE A 79 6.35 6.76 1.26
CA ILE A 79 5.50 6.51 0.09
C ILE A 79 5.25 7.82 -0.69
N ARG A 80 5.02 8.93 -0.01
CA ARG A 80 4.86 10.23 -0.68
C ARG A 80 6.13 10.67 -1.41
N GLU A 81 7.31 10.40 -0.87
CA GLU A 81 8.59 10.67 -1.55
C GLU A 81 8.78 9.75 -2.77
N GLU A 82 8.40 8.47 -2.69
CA GLU A 82 8.40 7.57 -3.86
C GLU A 82 7.45 8.10 -4.96
N ILE A 83 6.26 8.59 -4.61
CA ILE A 83 5.34 9.22 -5.56
C ILE A 83 5.97 10.46 -6.19
N ARG A 84 6.67 11.31 -5.42
CA ARG A 84 7.42 12.45 -5.97
C ARG A 84 8.51 12.03 -6.94
N ALA A 85 9.18 10.92 -6.69
CA ALA A 85 10.17 10.38 -7.60
C ALA A 85 9.55 9.93 -8.93
N VAL A 86 8.31 9.44 -8.92
CA VAL A 86 7.54 9.17 -10.15
C VAL A 86 7.13 10.48 -10.83
N GLU A 87 6.61 11.47 -10.08
CA GLU A 87 6.19 12.77 -10.60
C GLU A 87 7.33 13.51 -11.32
N ASN A 88 8.55 13.43 -10.82
CA ASN A 88 9.72 14.10 -11.38
C ASN A 88 10.52 13.23 -12.37
N GLY A 89 10.09 12.00 -12.65
CA GLY A 89 10.72 11.08 -13.60
C GLY A 89 12.00 10.40 -13.10
N THR A 90 12.29 10.45 -11.80
CA THR A 90 13.41 9.70 -11.19
C THR A 90 13.09 8.20 -11.10
N LEU A 91 11.83 7.86 -10.86
CA LEU A 91 11.31 6.50 -10.98
C LEU A 91 10.46 6.38 -12.25
N ASP A 92 10.51 5.21 -12.87
CA ASP A 92 9.67 4.90 -14.02
C ASP A 92 8.18 4.96 -13.66
N LYS A 93 7.35 5.42 -14.58
CA LYS A 93 5.92 5.63 -14.33
C LYS A 93 5.14 4.34 -14.19
N ASP A 94 5.52 3.32 -14.97
CA ASP A 94 4.78 2.07 -15.09
C ASP A 94 5.49 0.91 -14.36
N ASP A 95 6.81 1.01 -14.14
CA ASP A 95 7.62 0.01 -13.45
C ASP A 95 8.40 0.65 -12.28
N ASN A 96 7.78 0.66 -11.12
CA ASN A 96 8.31 1.26 -9.90
C ASN A 96 7.84 0.49 -8.64
N PRO A 97 8.44 0.73 -7.47
CA PRO A 97 8.09 0.00 -6.25
C PRO A 97 6.61 0.04 -5.86
N LEU A 98 5.91 1.15 -6.15
CA LEU A 98 4.48 1.26 -5.83
C LEU A 98 3.61 0.42 -6.77
N LYS A 99 3.96 0.38 -8.07
CA LYS A 99 3.23 -0.40 -9.08
C LYS A 99 3.38 -1.91 -8.90
N ASN A 100 4.53 -2.34 -8.39
CA ASN A 100 4.85 -3.75 -8.24
C ASN A 100 4.60 -4.30 -6.82
N ALA A 101 4.37 -3.42 -5.84
CA ALA A 101 4.07 -3.82 -4.46
C ALA A 101 2.83 -4.74 -4.35
N PRO A 102 2.81 -5.65 -3.38
CA PRO A 102 3.85 -5.95 -2.42
C PRO A 102 4.92 -6.90 -2.97
N HIS A 103 6.16 -6.80 -2.46
CA HIS A 103 7.29 -7.61 -2.91
C HIS A 103 7.51 -8.82 -1.98
N THR A 104 7.53 -10.01 -2.57
CA THR A 104 7.76 -11.27 -1.83
C THR A 104 9.24 -11.63 -1.75
N ALA A 105 9.61 -12.47 -0.78
CA ALA A 105 10.96 -13.02 -0.71
C ALA A 105 11.32 -13.86 -1.95
N ALA A 106 10.34 -14.54 -2.56
CA ALA A 106 10.54 -15.34 -3.77
C ALA A 106 10.95 -14.49 -4.98
N GLU A 107 10.34 -13.31 -5.15
CA GLU A 107 10.69 -12.38 -6.23
C GLU A 107 12.12 -11.86 -6.10
N LEU A 108 12.60 -11.65 -4.88
CA LEU A 108 13.95 -11.14 -4.62
C LEU A 108 15.06 -12.13 -4.96
N VAL A 109 14.82 -13.42 -4.83
CA VAL A 109 15.82 -14.45 -5.16
C VAL A 109 15.76 -14.87 -6.62
N GLY A 110 14.73 -14.43 -7.35
CA GLY A 110 14.56 -14.66 -8.78
C GLY A 110 15.37 -13.68 -9.66
N GLU A 111 15.07 -13.71 -10.96
CA GLU A 111 15.56 -12.69 -11.88
C GLU A 111 14.94 -11.33 -11.53
N TRP A 112 15.75 -10.27 -11.61
CA TRP A 112 15.33 -8.92 -11.31
C TRP A 112 15.50 -8.02 -12.52
N SER A 113 14.40 -7.72 -13.18
CA SER A 113 14.39 -6.91 -14.41
C SER A 113 13.90 -5.47 -14.19
N HIS A 114 13.54 -5.12 -12.94
CA HIS A 114 13.01 -3.79 -12.63
C HIS A 114 14.09 -2.70 -12.64
N PRO A 115 13.74 -1.45 -13.02
CA PRO A 115 14.68 -0.32 -13.07
C PRO A 115 15.03 0.25 -11.69
N TYR A 116 14.58 -0.35 -10.60
CA TYR A 116 14.90 0.01 -9.22
C TYR A 116 15.55 -1.17 -8.49
N SER A 117 16.24 -0.91 -7.38
CA SER A 117 16.99 -1.95 -6.67
C SER A 117 16.08 -2.84 -5.83
N ARG A 118 16.55 -4.09 -5.57
CA ARG A 118 15.90 -4.99 -4.60
C ARG A 118 15.78 -4.36 -3.22
N GLU A 119 16.79 -3.59 -2.80
CA GLU A 119 16.80 -2.88 -1.53
C GLU A 119 15.68 -1.83 -1.46
N GLN A 120 15.52 -1.02 -2.50
CA GLN A 120 14.39 -0.08 -2.61
C GLN A 120 13.03 -0.78 -2.58
N ALA A 121 12.94 -1.99 -3.15
CA ALA A 121 11.72 -2.78 -3.13
C ALA A 121 11.30 -3.14 -1.71
N VAL A 122 12.22 -3.66 -0.89
CA VAL A 122 11.87 -4.31 0.38
C VAL A 122 12.31 -3.58 1.64
N TYR A 123 13.29 -2.69 1.55
CA TYR A 123 13.78 -1.89 2.66
C TYR A 123 13.70 -0.38 2.36
N PRO A 124 12.51 0.14 2.03
CA PRO A 124 12.34 1.57 1.72
C PRO A 124 12.69 2.49 2.89
N VAL A 125 12.73 1.96 4.11
CA VAL A 125 13.20 2.64 5.33
C VAL A 125 14.08 1.69 6.14
N ALA A 126 15.10 2.25 6.81
CA ALA A 126 16.10 1.47 7.54
C ALA A 126 15.52 0.59 8.67
N SER A 127 14.45 1.03 9.30
CA SER A 127 13.78 0.29 10.39
C SER A 127 13.22 -1.08 9.96
N LEU A 128 13.04 -1.31 8.65
CA LEU A 128 12.56 -2.59 8.14
C LEU A 128 13.66 -3.66 8.05
N ILE A 129 14.93 -3.30 8.17
CA ILE A 129 16.04 -4.28 8.07
C ILE A 129 15.93 -5.33 9.17
N ASP A 130 15.61 -4.90 10.40
CA ASP A 130 15.57 -5.77 11.57
C ASP A 130 14.17 -6.38 11.82
N GLY A 131 13.11 -5.81 11.25
CA GLY A 131 11.73 -6.20 11.53
C GLY A 131 10.85 -6.38 10.29
N LYS A 132 11.42 -6.86 9.18
CA LYS A 132 10.67 -7.02 7.93
C LYS A 132 9.57 -8.07 8.04
N TYR A 133 8.32 -7.65 7.79
CA TYR A 133 7.25 -8.57 7.44
C TYR A 133 7.34 -8.91 5.96
N TRP A 134 7.40 -10.20 5.65
CA TRP A 134 7.44 -10.69 4.28
C TRP A 134 6.04 -11.06 3.80
N PRO A 135 5.48 -10.36 2.81
CA PRO A 135 4.19 -10.72 2.26
C PRO A 135 4.28 -12.09 1.58
N PRO A 136 3.31 -13.00 1.83
CA PRO A 136 3.32 -14.34 1.25
C PRO A 136 2.96 -14.37 -0.23
N VAL A 137 2.33 -13.30 -0.74
CA VAL A 137 1.81 -13.19 -2.11
C VAL A 137 2.18 -11.82 -2.67
N GLY A 138 2.63 -11.79 -3.91
CA GLY A 138 2.88 -10.56 -4.67
C GLY A 138 1.59 -9.87 -5.10
N ARG A 139 1.70 -9.00 -6.11
CA ARG A 139 0.54 -8.22 -6.57
C ARG A 139 -0.55 -9.09 -7.17
N VAL A 140 -1.75 -8.99 -6.61
CA VAL A 140 -2.96 -9.69 -7.08
C VAL A 140 -3.81 -8.75 -7.92
N ASP A 141 -4.28 -9.23 -9.07
CA ASP A 141 -5.33 -8.56 -9.84
C ASP A 141 -6.70 -8.89 -9.22
N ASN A 142 -7.15 -8.03 -8.32
CA ASN A 142 -8.42 -8.21 -7.61
C ASN A 142 -9.61 -8.20 -8.58
N VAL A 143 -9.57 -7.36 -9.61
CA VAL A 143 -10.68 -7.25 -10.58
C VAL A 143 -10.80 -8.52 -11.41
N PHE A 144 -9.68 -9.09 -11.83
CA PHE A 144 -9.68 -10.39 -12.51
C PHE A 144 -10.20 -11.49 -11.57
N GLY A 145 -9.71 -11.55 -10.34
CA GLY A 145 -10.14 -12.53 -9.35
C GLY A 145 -11.63 -12.49 -9.08
N ASP A 146 -12.19 -11.31 -8.87
CA ASP A 146 -13.63 -11.12 -8.63
C ASP A 146 -14.51 -11.55 -9.80
N ARG A 147 -14.00 -11.41 -11.02
CA ARG A 147 -14.73 -11.80 -12.25
C ARG A 147 -14.53 -13.24 -12.66
N ASN A 148 -13.51 -13.92 -12.14
CA ASN A 148 -13.12 -15.28 -12.50
C ASN A 148 -13.04 -16.15 -11.25
N LEU A 149 -14.15 -16.26 -10.53
CA LEU A 149 -14.23 -17.09 -9.34
C LEU A 149 -14.01 -18.56 -9.67
N VAL A 150 -13.11 -19.20 -8.92
CA VAL A 150 -12.89 -20.65 -8.98
C VAL A 150 -13.41 -21.24 -7.67
N CYS A 151 -14.47 -22.04 -7.74
CA CYS A 151 -14.97 -22.77 -6.60
C CYS A 151 -14.29 -24.14 -6.54
N ALA A 152 -13.48 -24.35 -5.48
CA ALA A 152 -12.86 -25.65 -5.17
C ALA A 152 -13.66 -26.43 -4.11
N CYS A 153 -14.91 -26.04 -3.80
CA CYS A 153 -15.76 -26.75 -2.87
C CYS A 153 -16.15 -28.12 -3.45
N PRO A 154 -16.04 -29.19 -2.66
CA PRO A 154 -16.57 -30.50 -3.06
C PRO A 154 -18.07 -30.39 -3.36
N SER A 155 -18.58 -31.21 -4.28
CA SER A 155 -20.00 -31.25 -4.54
C SER A 155 -20.76 -31.75 -3.30
N ILE A 156 -22.05 -31.37 -3.19
CA ILE A 156 -22.87 -31.74 -2.03
C ILE A 156 -22.99 -33.27 -1.88
N GLU A 157 -22.94 -33.99 -3.01
CA GLU A 157 -23.00 -35.46 -3.05
C GLU A 157 -21.76 -36.10 -2.40
N SER A 158 -20.63 -35.36 -2.30
CA SER A 158 -19.41 -35.88 -1.65
C SER A 158 -19.53 -35.99 -0.12
N TYR A 159 -20.61 -35.44 0.46
CA TYR A 159 -20.89 -35.49 1.89
C TYR A 159 -22.05 -36.44 2.24
N ALA A 160 -22.61 -37.17 1.27
CA ALA A 160 -23.71 -38.10 1.45
C ALA A 160 -23.24 -39.49 1.88
#